data_dcc58159e01c737a797cbdee8c50adab
#
_entry.id   dcc58159e01c737a797cbdee8c50adab
#
_cell.length_a   1.000
_cell.length_b   1.000
_cell.length_c   1.000
_cell.angle_alpha   90.00
_cell.angle_beta   90.00
_cell.angle_gamma   90.00
#
_symmetry.space_group_name_H-M   'P 1'
#
loop_
_entity.id
_entity.type
_entity.pdbx_description
1 polymer ?
#
loop_
_entity_poly.entity_id
_entity_poly.type
_entity_poly.pdbx_seq_one_letter_code
_entity_poly.pdbx_strand_id
1 'polypeptide(L)'
;MNLNALLSEQAKFVTGLDSVVPSTSTPDYVSLKNFERLTIVILQKNATTVTGSAITLKQATSVAAGGEKALSFTKAWRNVDTAAADALSEFAVSSDTFTTQAVNSKNAMYVIEVKAEDLDVNNGFDCVRLGTGDATAATITVLYILWGSKFPTTVAAITD
;
A
#
# COMPACT_ATOMS: atom_id res chain seq x y z
N MET A 1 -9.78 -13.78 10.55
CA MET A 1 -10.82 -13.58 9.52
C MET A 1 -11.95 -14.56 9.80
N ASN A 2 -13.19 -14.07 9.87
CA ASN A 2 -14.37 -14.92 10.08
C ASN A 2 -14.89 -15.39 8.72
N LEU A 3 -14.91 -16.70 8.49
CA LEU A 3 -15.34 -17.29 7.21
C LEU A 3 -16.85 -17.14 6.92
N ASN A 4 -17.65 -16.81 7.93
CA ASN A 4 -19.10 -16.59 7.80
C ASN A 4 -19.48 -15.13 7.54
N ALA A 5 -18.51 -14.20 7.53
CA ALA A 5 -18.74 -12.80 7.26
C ALA A 5 -18.10 -12.40 5.92
N LEU A 6 -18.73 -11.47 5.20
CA LEU A 6 -18.20 -10.95 3.94
C LEU A 6 -16.89 -10.15 4.17
N LEU A 7 -16.01 -10.11 3.19
CA LEU A 7 -14.78 -9.34 3.29
C LEU A 7 -15.06 -7.85 3.57
N SER A 8 -16.08 -7.28 2.95
CA SER A 8 -16.52 -5.89 3.17
C SER A 8 -17.04 -5.62 4.59
N GLU A 9 -17.37 -6.66 5.35
CA GLU A 9 -17.76 -6.55 6.76
C GLU A 9 -16.56 -6.67 7.71
N GLN A 10 -15.42 -7.14 7.21
CA GLN A 10 -14.22 -7.43 8.00
C GLN A 10 -13.03 -6.53 7.65
N ALA A 11 -13.09 -5.84 6.51
CA ALA A 11 -12.02 -4.99 6.02
C ALA A 11 -12.54 -3.63 5.57
N LYS A 12 -11.75 -2.58 5.86
CA LYS A 12 -11.98 -1.22 5.36
C LYS A 12 -11.14 -1.01 4.10
N PHE A 13 -11.77 -0.51 3.04
CA PHE A 13 -11.12 -0.21 1.77
C PHE A 13 -10.98 1.30 1.62
N VAL A 14 -9.77 1.77 1.38
CA VAL A 14 -9.46 3.19 1.18
C VAL A 14 -8.63 3.34 -0.09
N THR A 15 -9.05 4.21 -1.00
CA THR A 15 -8.27 4.55 -2.19
C THR A 15 -7.17 5.54 -1.82
N GLY A 16 -5.91 5.15 -1.98
CA GLY A 16 -4.76 6.04 -1.75
C GLY A 16 -4.45 6.91 -2.96
N LEU A 17 -4.41 6.30 -4.15
CA LEU A 17 -4.23 6.98 -5.45
C LEU A 17 -5.15 6.35 -6.49
N ASP A 18 -5.68 7.14 -7.41
CA ASP A 18 -6.53 6.67 -8.50
C ASP A 18 -5.95 7.09 -9.86
N SER A 19 -5.27 6.14 -10.51
CA SER A 19 -4.75 6.25 -11.89
C SER A 19 -3.95 7.53 -12.18
N VAL A 20 -3.06 7.90 -11.26
CA VAL A 20 -2.22 9.10 -11.36
C VAL A 20 -0.80 8.77 -11.78
N VAL A 21 -0.10 9.75 -12.38
CA VAL A 21 1.33 9.64 -12.61
C VAL A 21 2.05 9.65 -11.26
N PRO A 22 2.97 8.70 -10.98
CA PRO A 22 3.72 8.67 -9.73
C PRO A 22 4.39 10.00 -9.42
N SER A 23 4.49 10.35 -8.14
CA SER A 23 4.99 11.62 -7.57
C SER A 23 4.14 12.88 -7.83
N THR A 24 3.17 12.86 -8.75
CA THR A 24 2.31 14.03 -8.98
C THR A 24 1.23 14.22 -7.93
N SER A 25 0.93 13.15 -7.19
CA SER A 25 -0.01 13.15 -6.08
C SER A 25 0.56 12.33 -4.92
N THR A 26 0.29 12.77 -3.72
CA THR A 26 0.70 12.07 -2.49
C THR A 26 -0.50 11.25 -1.98
N PRO A 27 -0.36 9.94 -1.76
CA PRO A 27 -1.41 9.13 -1.15
C PRO A 27 -1.73 9.63 0.26
N ASP A 28 -2.97 9.45 0.70
CA ASP A 28 -3.35 9.75 2.07
C ASP A 28 -2.74 8.77 3.07
N TYR A 29 -2.61 9.21 4.33
CA TYR A 29 -2.34 8.33 5.44
C TYR A 29 -3.59 7.57 5.83
N VAL A 30 -3.42 6.30 6.22
CA VAL A 30 -4.47 5.48 6.83
C VAL A 30 -4.04 5.08 8.25
N SER A 31 -4.98 5.12 9.21
CA SER A 31 -4.69 4.79 10.60
C SER A 31 -4.91 3.30 10.89
N LEU A 32 -3.94 2.65 11.51
CA LEU A 32 -3.99 1.29 12.04
C LEU A 32 -4.41 1.23 13.52
N LYS A 33 -4.85 2.36 14.10
CA LYS A 33 -5.28 2.42 15.51
C LYS A 33 -6.32 1.35 15.86
N ASN A 34 -7.25 1.09 14.96
CA ASN A 34 -8.36 0.16 15.14
C ASN A 34 -8.19 -1.16 14.37
N PHE A 35 -7.06 -1.35 13.67
CA PHE A 35 -6.78 -2.51 12.83
C PHE A 35 -5.42 -3.13 13.19
N GLU A 36 -5.28 -4.41 12.94
CA GLU A 36 -4.02 -5.14 13.15
C GLU A 36 -3.16 -5.21 11.90
N ARG A 37 -3.78 -5.11 10.74
CA ARG A 37 -3.15 -5.36 9.43
C ARG A 37 -3.57 -4.34 8.39
N LEU A 38 -2.62 -4.03 7.52
CA LEU A 38 -2.82 -3.25 6.31
C LEU A 38 -2.22 -4.02 5.13
N THR A 39 -3.03 -4.28 4.12
CA THR A 39 -2.58 -4.75 2.82
C THR A 39 -2.64 -3.57 1.85
N ILE A 40 -1.51 -3.25 1.23
CA ILE A 40 -1.38 -2.20 0.22
C ILE A 40 -1.30 -2.87 -1.13
N VAL A 41 -2.29 -2.64 -1.98
CA VAL A 41 -2.31 -3.12 -3.36
C VAL A 41 -1.96 -1.97 -4.29
N ILE A 42 -0.94 -2.17 -5.11
CA ILE A 42 -0.47 -1.20 -6.11
C ILE A 42 -0.72 -1.78 -7.49
N LEU A 43 -1.52 -1.12 -8.28
CA LEU A 43 -1.75 -1.45 -9.69
C LEU A 43 -1.02 -0.43 -10.55
N GLN A 44 -0.10 -0.90 -11.38
CA GLN A 44 0.66 -0.07 -12.29
C GLN A 44 0.29 -0.39 -13.73
N LYS A 45 -0.02 0.65 -14.49
CA LYS A 45 -0.23 0.58 -15.94
C LYS A 45 0.91 1.30 -16.64
N ASN A 46 1.61 0.60 -17.51
CA ASN A 46 2.71 1.11 -18.30
C ASN A 46 2.27 1.41 -19.74
N ALA A 47 2.67 2.59 -20.24
CA ALA A 47 2.62 2.92 -21.66
C ALA A 47 3.96 2.57 -22.34
N THR A 48 4.29 3.21 -23.44
CA THR A 48 5.59 3.08 -24.13
C THR A 48 6.62 4.01 -23.51
N THR A 49 7.90 3.60 -23.50
CA THR A 49 9.02 4.39 -22.96
C THR A 49 8.86 4.68 -21.45
N VAL A 50 8.48 3.64 -20.70
CA VAL A 50 8.20 3.74 -19.26
C VAL A 50 9.49 3.71 -18.43
N THR A 51 9.50 4.46 -17.33
CA THR A 51 10.45 4.28 -16.22
C THR A 51 9.70 3.79 -14.97
N GLY A 52 10.39 3.04 -14.11
CA GLY A 52 9.81 2.58 -12.85
C GLY A 52 9.73 3.68 -11.79
N SER A 53 8.80 3.56 -10.86
CA SER A 53 8.64 4.41 -9.69
C SER A 53 9.30 3.77 -8.46
N ALA A 54 10.01 4.56 -7.67
CA ALA A 54 10.50 4.12 -6.37
C ALA A 54 9.34 4.07 -5.38
N ILE A 55 9.13 2.93 -4.76
CA ILE A 55 8.07 2.68 -3.76
C ILE A 55 8.71 2.66 -2.37
N THR A 56 8.19 3.47 -1.46
CA THR A 56 8.60 3.57 -0.06
C THR A 56 7.39 3.53 0.84
N LEU A 57 7.60 3.25 2.14
CA LEU A 57 6.57 3.41 3.17
C LEU A 57 6.97 4.48 4.16
N LYS A 58 5.98 5.20 4.68
CA LYS A 58 6.13 6.18 5.74
C LYS A 58 5.11 5.91 6.84
N GLN A 59 5.51 6.24 8.07
CA GLN A 59 4.63 6.20 9.24
C GLN A 59 4.50 7.60 9.86
N ALA A 60 3.38 7.85 10.53
CA ALA A 60 3.09 9.11 11.19
C ALA A 60 2.25 8.89 12.46
N THR A 61 2.20 9.91 13.33
CA THR A 61 1.38 9.90 14.55
C THR A 61 -0.06 10.36 14.31
N SER A 62 -0.36 10.82 13.08
CA SER A 62 -1.72 11.22 12.68
C SER A 62 -1.86 11.15 11.16
N VAL A 63 -3.10 11.09 10.68
CA VAL A 63 -3.41 11.15 9.24
C VAL A 63 -3.02 12.48 8.59
N ALA A 64 -2.79 13.52 9.40
CA ALA A 64 -2.26 14.81 8.95
C ALA A 64 -0.72 14.85 8.87
N ALA A 65 -0.05 13.68 8.77
CA ALA A 65 1.40 13.52 8.65
C ALA A 65 2.20 14.03 9.88
N GLY A 66 1.64 13.97 11.08
CA GLY A 66 2.35 14.35 12.30
C GLY A 66 3.60 13.49 12.53
N GLY A 67 4.78 14.10 12.69
CA GLY A 67 6.04 13.41 13.01
C GLY A 67 6.49 12.39 11.95
N GLU A 68 6.17 12.60 10.68
CA GLU A 68 6.44 11.67 9.58
C GLU A 68 7.88 11.13 9.58
N LYS A 69 8.03 9.81 9.45
CA LYS A 69 9.33 9.13 9.23
C LYS A 69 9.18 7.88 8.36
N ALA A 70 10.31 7.35 7.88
CA ALA A 70 10.33 6.11 7.11
C ALA A 70 9.79 4.93 7.93
N LEU A 71 9.11 4.00 7.27
CA LEU A 71 8.73 2.69 7.79
C LEU A 71 9.47 1.62 7.00
N SER A 72 10.28 0.83 7.70
CA SER A 72 11.06 -0.25 7.09
C SER A 72 10.17 -1.43 6.72
N PHE A 73 10.45 -2.03 5.56
CA PHE A 73 9.85 -3.29 5.13
C PHE A 73 10.86 -4.11 4.31
N THR A 74 10.83 -5.42 4.43
CA THR A 74 11.88 -6.30 3.90
C THR A 74 11.41 -7.18 2.76
N LYS A 75 10.10 -7.23 2.50
CA LYS A 75 9.54 -8.06 1.43
C LYS A 75 8.25 -7.49 0.87
N ALA A 76 7.97 -7.85 -0.36
CA ALA A 76 6.74 -7.56 -1.06
C ALA A 76 6.44 -8.69 -2.06
N TRP A 77 5.25 -8.69 -2.61
CA TRP A 77 4.83 -9.61 -3.67
C TRP A 77 4.58 -8.84 -4.96
N ARG A 78 4.84 -9.47 -6.08
CA ARG A 78 4.61 -8.85 -7.39
C ARG A 78 4.10 -9.82 -8.44
N ASN A 79 3.33 -9.28 -9.36
CA ASN A 79 3.11 -9.82 -10.69
C ASN A 79 3.51 -8.73 -11.70
N VAL A 80 4.52 -8.97 -12.50
CA VAL A 80 5.10 -7.98 -13.43
C VAL A 80 4.48 -7.99 -14.83
N ASP A 81 3.53 -8.89 -15.08
CA ASP A 81 2.74 -8.96 -16.31
C ASP A 81 1.39 -9.62 -16.01
N THR A 82 0.44 -8.81 -15.54
CA THR A 82 -0.90 -9.28 -15.15
C THR A 82 -1.75 -9.80 -16.32
N ALA A 83 -1.33 -9.57 -17.56
CA ALA A 83 -1.98 -10.13 -18.74
C ALA A 83 -1.47 -11.55 -19.07
N ALA A 84 -0.27 -11.90 -18.63
CA ALA A 84 0.36 -13.19 -18.92
C ALA A 84 0.16 -14.23 -17.81
N ALA A 85 -0.01 -13.80 -16.57
CA ALA A 85 -0.15 -14.68 -15.40
C ALA A 85 -0.97 -14.05 -14.28
N ASP A 86 -1.58 -14.89 -13.44
CA ASP A 86 -2.35 -14.47 -12.25
C ASP A 86 -1.57 -14.66 -10.93
N ALA A 87 -0.36 -15.25 -11.00
CA ALA A 87 0.41 -15.57 -9.82
C ALA A 87 1.21 -14.37 -9.28
N LEU A 88 1.19 -14.20 -7.96
CA LEU A 88 2.07 -13.31 -7.23
C LEU A 88 3.32 -14.07 -6.78
N SER A 89 4.50 -13.48 -6.94
CA SER A 89 5.77 -13.99 -6.43
C SER A 89 6.32 -13.06 -5.36
N GLU A 90 6.79 -13.64 -4.24
CA GLU A 90 7.51 -12.90 -3.20
C GLU A 90 8.87 -12.43 -3.72
N PHE A 91 9.31 -11.25 -3.31
CA PHE A 91 10.67 -10.77 -3.52
C PHE A 91 11.16 -9.98 -2.30
N ALA A 92 12.46 -10.05 -2.07
CA ALA A 92 13.12 -9.30 -1.01
C ALA A 92 13.21 -7.80 -1.38
N VAL A 93 12.96 -6.93 -0.40
CA VAL A 93 13.13 -5.48 -0.51
C VAL A 93 14.38 -5.08 0.25
N SER A 94 15.24 -4.33 -0.39
CA SER A 94 16.52 -3.85 0.14
C SER A 94 16.44 -2.35 0.39
N SER A 95 16.95 -1.90 1.54
CA SER A 95 16.98 -0.47 1.90
C SER A 95 15.60 0.21 1.94
N ASP A 96 14.57 -0.54 2.34
CA ASP A 96 13.19 -0.05 2.52
C ASP A 96 12.57 0.59 1.27
N THR A 97 13.05 0.20 0.09
CA THR A 97 12.54 0.70 -1.19
C THR A 97 12.68 -0.36 -2.27
N PHE A 98 11.79 -0.33 -3.23
CA PHE A 98 11.96 -1.02 -4.50
C PHE A 98 11.49 -0.14 -5.65
N THR A 99 12.01 -0.39 -6.85
CA THR A 99 11.54 0.27 -8.07
C THR A 99 10.58 -0.65 -8.80
N THR A 100 9.44 -0.12 -9.20
CA THR A 100 8.46 -0.86 -9.99
C THR A 100 9.04 -1.18 -11.37
N GLN A 101 8.52 -2.22 -12.03
CA GLN A 101 9.01 -2.64 -13.33
C GLN A 101 8.84 -1.54 -14.41
N ALA A 102 9.73 -1.50 -15.40
CA ALA A 102 9.79 -0.51 -16.47
C ALA A 102 9.69 -1.17 -17.87
N VAL A 103 8.84 -2.20 -18.01
CA VAL A 103 8.62 -2.86 -19.31
C VAL A 103 7.44 -2.23 -20.02
N ASN A 104 7.67 -1.75 -21.23
CA ASN A 104 6.66 -1.09 -22.05
C ASN A 104 5.40 -1.94 -22.24
N SER A 105 4.25 -1.31 -22.13
CA SER A 105 2.92 -1.91 -22.34
C SER A 105 2.61 -3.13 -21.46
N LYS A 106 3.36 -3.33 -20.35
CA LYS A 106 3.09 -4.37 -19.35
C LYS A 106 2.46 -3.76 -18.10
N ASN A 107 1.35 -4.32 -17.67
CA ASN A 107 0.72 -3.94 -16.40
C ASN A 107 1.28 -4.81 -15.27
N ALA A 108 1.49 -4.22 -14.13
CA ALA A 108 2.03 -4.90 -12.96
C ALA A 108 1.15 -4.69 -11.73
N MET A 109 1.20 -5.66 -10.81
CA MET A 109 0.60 -5.56 -9.49
C MET A 109 1.66 -5.83 -8.44
N TYR A 110 1.65 -5.02 -7.37
CA TYR A 110 2.49 -5.22 -6.19
C TYR A 110 1.60 -5.26 -4.95
N VAL A 111 2.00 -6.07 -3.98
CA VAL A 111 1.32 -6.17 -2.68
C VAL A 111 2.35 -6.03 -1.57
N ILE A 112 2.07 -5.16 -0.61
CA ILE A 112 2.87 -4.96 0.59
C ILE A 112 1.96 -5.21 1.80
N GLU A 113 2.44 -6.00 2.75
CA GLU A 113 1.76 -6.26 4.01
C GLU A 113 2.45 -5.51 5.15
N VAL A 114 1.67 -4.81 5.97
CA VAL A 114 2.14 -4.08 7.15
C VAL A 114 1.31 -4.52 8.35
N LYS A 115 1.97 -4.77 9.48
CA LYS A 115 1.31 -5.03 10.76
C LYS A 115 1.32 -3.76 11.59
N ALA A 116 0.29 -3.56 12.42
CA ALA A 116 0.28 -2.43 13.35
C ALA A 116 1.47 -2.46 14.32
N GLU A 117 1.98 -3.64 14.66
CA GLU A 117 3.16 -3.84 15.52
C GLU A 117 4.50 -3.46 14.86
N ASP A 118 4.54 -3.34 13.52
CA ASP A 118 5.74 -2.95 12.78
C ASP A 118 5.99 -1.41 12.89
N LEU A 119 4.99 -0.66 13.34
CA LEU A 119 5.09 0.78 13.56
C LEU A 119 5.74 1.10 14.90
N ASP A 120 6.25 2.30 15.03
CA ASP A 120 6.81 2.80 16.30
C ASP A 120 5.69 3.21 17.28
N VAL A 121 4.91 2.19 17.70
CA VAL A 121 3.75 2.37 18.59
C VAL A 121 4.09 2.99 19.92
N ASN A 122 5.32 2.77 20.42
CA ASN A 122 5.79 3.35 21.70
C ASN A 122 5.89 4.88 21.64
N ASN A 123 6.10 5.43 20.45
CA ASN A 123 6.15 6.87 20.19
C ASN A 123 4.86 7.39 19.54
N GLY A 124 3.77 6.61 19.58
CA GLY A 124 2.45 7.02 19.12
C GLY A 124 2.24 6.96 17.61
N PHE A 125 3.10 6.26 16.88
CA PHE A 125 2.93 6.07 15.43
C PHE A 125 1.90 4.98 15.16
N ASP A 126 0.82 5.31 14.46
CA ASP A 126 -0.26 4.41 14.11
C ASP A 126 -0.78 4.59 12.66
N CYS A 127 -0.21 5.54 11.93
CA CYS A 127 -0.61 5.86 10.57
C CYS A 127 0.45 5.43 9.55
N VAL A 128 0.01 4.94 8.40
CA VAL A 128 0.88 4.47 7.29
C VAL A 128 0.49 5.14 5.98
N ARG A 129 1.48 5.45 5.16
CA ARG A 129 1.32 5.96 3.80
C ARG A 129 2.32 5.31 2.86
N LEU A 130 1.90 5.02 1.63
CA LEU A 130 2.80 4.72 0.53
C LEU A 130 3.44 6.02 0.01
N GLY A 131 4.72 5.96 -0.35
CA GLY A 131 5.40 6.98 -1.13
C GLY A 131 5.72 6.48 -2.53
N THR A 132 5.55 7.33 -3.53
CA THR A 132 5.90 7.06 -4.93
C THR A 132 6.94 8.06 -5.42
N GLY A 133 8.00 7.58 -6.07
CA GLY A 133 8.97 8.40 -6.78
C GLY A 133 8.53 8.71 -8.20
N ASP A 134 9.31 9.55 -8.89
CA ASP A 134 9.04 9.91 -10.28
C ASP A 134 9.04 8.69 -11.19
N ALA A 135 8.13 8.69 -12.16
CA ALA A 135 8.11 7.74 -13.27
C ALA A 135 7.58 8.41 -14.53
N THR A 136 8.07 7.95 -15.68
CA THR A 136 7.62 8.42 -16.99
C THR A 136 6.69 7.38 -17.60
N ALA A 137 5.61 7.83 -18.25
CA ALA A 137 4.68 6.99 -19.02
C ALA A 137 4.11 5.79 -18.20
N ALA A 138 3.95 5.98 -16.91
CA ALA A 138 3.30 5.04 -16.00
C ALA A 138 2.19 5.74 -15.22
N THR A 139 1.12 5.00 -14.92
CA THR A 139 0.10 5.42 -13.96
C THR A 139 -0.01 4.39 -12.85
N ILE A 140 -0.29 4.86 -11.63
CA ILE A 140 -0.40 4.02 -10.44
C ILE A 140 -1.76 4.25 -9.78
N THR A 141 -2.40 3.15 -9.40
CA THR A 141 -3.55 3.12 -8.48
C THR A 141 -3.11 2.43 -7.20
N VAL A 142 -3.44 3.00 -6.05
CA VAL A 142 -3.13 2.45 -4.73
C VAL A 142 -4.42 2.21 -3.97
N LEU A 143 -4.60 0.99 -3.48
CA LEU A 143 -5.69 0.59 -2.62
C LEU A 143 -5.14 0.10 -1.28
N TYR A 144 -5.63 0.68 -0.20
CA TYR A 144 -5.39 0.23 1.17
C TYR A 144 -6.53 -0.66 1.62
N ILE A 145 -6.21 -1.82 2.18
CA ILE A 145 -7.16 -2.76 2.76
C ILE A 145 -6.75 -2.96 4.22
N LEU A 146 -7.49 -2.34 5.14
CA LEU A 146 -7.28 -2.48 6.58
C LEU A 146 -8.16 -3.60 7.11
N TRP A 147 -7.59 -4.53 7.86
CA TRP A 147 -8.31 -5.70 8.37
C TRP A 147 -7.79 -6.17 9.73
N GLY A 148 -8.48 -7.14 10.33
CA GLY A 148 -8.19 -7.53 11.71
C GLY A 148 -8.62 -6.43 12.69
N SER A 149 -9.92 -6.06 12.65
CA SER A 149 -10.45 -5.06 13.58
C SER A 149 -10.21 -5.49 15.03
N LYS A 150 -9.65 -4.59 15.84
CA LYS A 150 -9.40 -4.77 17.28
C LYS A 150 -10.69 -4.70 18.12
N PHE A 151 -11.78 -4.23 17.53
CA PHE A 151 -13.05 -4.04 18.22
C PHE A 151 -14.17 -4.79 17.48
N PRO A 152 -15.14 -5.37 18.18
CA PRO A 152 -16.27 -6.07 17.56
C PRO A 152 -17.32 -5.10 17.02
N THR A 153 -16.92 -4.15 16.21
CA THR A 153 -17.81 -3.18 15.54
C THR A 153 -17.82 -3.44 14.04
N THR A 154 -18.89 -3.03 13.37
CA THR A 154 -18.93 -3.03 11.91
C THR A 154 -17.81 -2.12 11.37
N VAL A 155 -16.94 -2.66 10.56
CA VAL A 155 -15.76 -1.96 9.99
C VAL A 155 -16.17 -0.67 9.24
N ALA A 156 -17.36 -0.66 8.65
CA ALA A 156 -17.92 0.51 7.97
C ALA A 156 -18.16 1.72 8.90
N ALA A 157 -18.26 1.51 10.22
CA ALA A 157 -18.45 2.58 11.21
C ALA A 157 -17.13 3.16 11.73
N ILE A 158 -15.98 2.61 11.35
CA ILE A 158 -14.66 3.10 11.76
C ILE A 158 -14.23 4.19 10.80
N THR A 159 -14.20 5.42 11.27
CA THR A 159 -13.63 6.58 10.55
C THR A 159 -12.18 6.82 10.97
N ASP A 160 -11.38 7.34 10.06
CA ASP A 160 -9.98 7.75 10.34
C ASP A 160 -9.93 9.03 11.15
#